data_b3fc0dc0f64b8a8e65fd77ee30db228b
#
_entry.id   b3fc0dc0f64b8a8e65fd77ee30db228b
#
_cell.length_a   1.000
_cell.length_b   1.000
_cell.length_c   1.000
_cell.angle_alpha   90.00
_cell.angle_beta   90.00
_cell.angle_gamma   90.00
#
_symmetry.space_group_name_H-M   'P 1'
#
loop_
_entity.id
_entity.type
_entity.pdbx_description
1 polymer ?
#
loop_
_entity_poly.entity_id
_entity_poly.type
_entity_poly.pdbx_seq_one_letter_code
_entity_poly.pdbx_strand_id
1 'polypeptide(L)'
;MKTFTYILVLSGLYILSDLLGTLTIMNYTAEDEGTVMGILTGIYLLDILIPYILYSCIPDSRENEKKSGALSVICAGITVAMMIAVLGNLGSGGFFCFDSNGVFQKGTGYVFLYLYALVYIVLIMQRMIRSREDYTPEKMSIAGEFLVIEGVCIGVELYTGYIFLSDFGLALGLIFLYLMMNNPGDYIDSTTGA
;
A
#
# COMPACT_ATOMS: atom_id res chain seq x y z
N MET A 1 -0.45 4.56 20.21
CA MET A 1 -1.38 5.57 19.69
C MET A 1 -0.86 6.33 18.48
N LYS A 2 0.32 6.96 18.49
CA LYS A 2 0.79 7.79 17.35
C LYS A 2 0.94 7.04 16.03
N THR A 3 1.55 5.85 16.03
CA THR A 3 1.78 5.03 14.83
C THR A 3 0.48 4.67 14.11
N PHE A 4 -0.55 4.36 14.88
CA PHE A 4 -1.86 4.01 14.37
C PHE A 4 -2.57 5.19 13.69
N THR A 5 -2.50 6.38 14.28
CA THR A 5 -3.05 7.59 13.67
C THR A 5 -2.39 7.87 12.32
N TYR A 6 -1.07 7.63 12.21
CA TYR A 6 -0.38 7.77 10.93
C TYR A 6 -0.87 6.78 9.88
N ILE A 7 -1.07 5.51 10.24
CA ILE A 7 -1.61 4.48 9.34
C ILE A 7 -2.99 4.90 8.84
N LEU A 8 -3.88 5.33 9.73
CA LEU A 8 -5.23 5.76 9.38
C LEU A 8 -5.23 6.96 8.42
N VAL A 9 -4.41 7.98 8.71
CA VAL A 9 -4.29 9.17 7.87
C VAL A 9 -3.73 8.81 6.49
N LEU A 10 -2.69 7.97 6.43
CA LEU A 10 -2.11 7.51 5.16
C LEU A 10 -3.11 6.73 4.33
N SER A 11 -3.94 5.91 4.97
CA SER A 11 -4.96 5.13 4.29
C SER A 11 -6.09 6.00 3.74
N GLY A 12 -6.49 6.99 4.53
CA GLY A 12 -7.46 7.98 4.05
C GLY A 12 -6.92 8.77 2.85
N LEU A 13 -5.65 9.15 2.89
CA LEU A 13 -4.97 9.81 1.77
C LEU A 13 -4.88 8.90 0.54
N TYR A 14 -4.61 7.61 0.72
CA TYR A 14 -4.57 6.63 -0.37
C TYR A 14 -5.94 6.51 -1.05
N ILE A 15 -7.01 6.26 -0.29
CA ILE A 15 -8.37 6.17 -0.84
C ILE A 15 -8.77 7.47 -1.57
N LEU A 16 -8.38 8.62 -1.02
CA LEU A 16 -8.66 9.91 -1.64
C LEU A 16 -7.87 10.09 -2.93
N SER A 17 -6.59 9.67 -2.97
CA SER A 17 -5.75 9.76 -4.16
C SER A 17 -6.27 8.87 -5.27
N ASP A 18 -6.71 7.65 -4.96
CA ASP A 18 -7.31 6.73 -5.93
C ASP A 18 -8.63 7.25 -6.50
N LEU A 19 -9.51 7.80 -5.65
CA LEU A 19 -10.72 8.47 -6.10
C LEU A 19 -10.41 9.64 -7.05
N LEU A 20 -9.42 10.45 -6.73
CA LEU A 20 -8.96 11.54 -7.58
C LEU A 20 -8.39 11.02 -8.91
N GLY A 21 -7.63 9.93 -8.90
CA GLY A 21 -7.12 9.27 -10.09
C GLY A 21 -8.23 8.79 -11.02
N THR A 22 -9.24 8.14 -10.45
CA THR A 22 -10.42 7.69 -11.18
C THR A 22 -11.18 8.85 -11.81
N LEU A 23 -11.47 9.90 -11.03
CA LEU A 23 -12.15 11.08 -11.54
C LEU A 23 -11.33 11.77 -12.63
N THR A 24 -10.00 11.80 -12.50
CA THR A 24 -9.10 12.35 -13.51
C THR A 24 -9.15 11.56 -14.81
N ILE A 25 -9.14 10.22 -14.74
CA ILE A 25 -9.27 9.36 -15.92
C ILE A 25 -10.65 9.53 -16.58
N MET A 26 -11.72 9.58 -15.78
CA MET A 26 -13.10 9.72 -16.31
C MET A 26 -13.35 11.08 -16.98
N ASN A 27 -12.65 12.14 -16.57
CA ASN A 27 -12.76 13.47 -17.14
C ASN A 27 -11.62 13.82 -18.12
N TYR A 28 -10.90 12.80 -18.58
CA TYR A 28 -9.80 13.00 -19.52
C TYR A 28 -10.26 13.68 -20.81
N THR A 29 -9.51 14.69 -21.23
CA THR A 29 -9.60 15.30 -22.58
C THR A 29 -8.22 15.32 -23.20
N ALA A 30 -8.13 15.11 -24.51
CA ALA A 30 -6.84 15.05 -25.20
C ALA A 30 -6.03 16.36 -25.10
N GLU A 31 -6.70 17.50 -24.83
CA GLU A 31 -6.05 18.80 -24.62
C GLU A 31 -5.29 18.87 -23.30
N ASP A 32 -5.69 18.08 -22.31
CA ASP A 32 -5.15 18.09 -20.96
C ASP A 32 -4.22 16.89 -20.63
N GLU A 33 -3.79 16.13 -21.65
CA GLU A 33 -3.04 14.88 -21.45
C GLU A 33 -1.84 15.04 -20.52
N GLY A 34 -1.03 16.09 -20.70
CA GLY A 34 0.14 16.34 -19.86
C GLY A 34 -0.20 16.58 -18.38
N THR A 35 -1.30 17.29 -18.10
CA THR A 35 -1.78 17.55 -16.74
C THR A 35 -2.30 16.27 -16.10
N VAL A 36 -3.10 15.50 -16.82
CA VAL A 36 -3.66 14.23 -16.38
C VAL A 36 -2.56 13.22 -16.08
N MET A 37 -1.58 13.08 -16.98
CA MET A 37 -0.41 12.22 -16.76
C MET A 37 0.40 12.65 -15.54
N GLY A 38 0.54 13.95 -15.28
CA GLY A 38 1.20 14.50 -14.10
C GLY A 38 0.46 14.14 -12.80
N ILE A 39 -0.86 14.28 -12.78
CA ILE A 39 -1.71 13.93 -11.62
C ILE A 39 -1.62 12.42 -11.34
N LEU A 40 -1.80 11.58 -12.35
CA LEU A 40 -1.72 10.12 -12.21
C LEU A 40 -0.32 9.70 -11.73
N THR A 41 0.74 10.28 -12.26
CA THR A 41 2.09 10.02 -11.77
C THR A 41 2.23 10.37 -10.29
N GLY A 42 1.68 11.50 -9.85
CA GLY A 42 1.66 11.89 -8.43
C GLY A 42 0.94 10.88 -7.55
N ILE A 43 -0.19 10.34 -8.01
CA ILE A 43 -0.98 9.31 -7.32
C ILE A 43 -0.14 8.03 -7.19
N TYR A 44 0.44 7.52 -8.27
CA TYR A 44 1.27 6.32 -8.21
C TYR A 44 2.54 6.49 -7.36
N LEU A 45 3.09 7.70 -7.26
CA LEU A 45 4.18 7.96 -6.31
C LEU A 45 3.73 7.82 -4.85
N LEU A 46 2.50 8.24 -4.52
CA LEU A 46 1.91 8.02 -3.19
C LEU A 46 1.68 6.52 -2.95
N ASP A 47 1.16 5.78 -3.92
CA ASP A 47 0.91 4.35 -3.84
C ASP A 47 2.20 3.55 -3.61
N ILE A 48 3.33 4.00 -4.16
CA ILE A 48 4.63 3.40 -3.91
C ILE A 48 5.13 3.73 -2.48
N LEU A 49 4.85 4.93 -1.97
CA LEU A 49 5.32 5.32 -0.64
C LEU A 49 4.60 4.60 0.50
N ILE A 50 3.31 4.30 0.34
CA ILE A 50 2.47 3.76 1.41
C ILE A 50 2.97 2.40 1.93
N PRO A 51 3.24 1.37 1.10
CA PRO A 51 3.77 0.10 1.57
C PRO A 51 5.10 0.23 2.32
N TYR A 52 5.98 1.12 1.86
CA TYR A 52 7.25 1.41 2.54
C TYR A 52 7.04 2.04 3.92
N ILE A 53 6.12 3.01 4.02
CA ILE A 53 5.82 3.67 5.30
C ILE A 53 5.18 2.65 6.26
N LEU A 54 4.21 1.85 5.80
CA LEU A 54 3.60 0.77 6.60
C LEU A 54 4.66 -0.21 7.12
N TYR A 55 5.56 -0.67 6.26
CA TYR A 55 6.68 -1.51 6.66
C TYR A 55 7.55 -0.83 7.72
N SER A 56 7.84 0.45 7.57
CA SER A 56 8.69 1.22 8.50
C SER A 56 8.02 1.48 9.86
N CYS A 57 6.68 1.51 9.89
CA CYS A 57 5.90 1.73 11.12
C CYS A 57 5.82 0.48 12.01
N ILE A 58 6.09 -0.72 11.48
CA ILE A 58 6.07 -1.94 12.28
C ILE A 58 7.36 -2.02 13.10
N PRO A 59 7.29 -2.13 14.44
CA PRO A 59 8.47 -2.27 15.27
C PRO A 59 9.23 -3.56 14.93
N ASP A 60 10.55 -3.52 15.04
CA ASP A 60 11.39 -4.70 14.89
C ASP A 60 11.78 -5.25 16.26
N SER A 61 11.93 -6.58 16.36
CA SER A 61 12.38 -7.19 17.61
C SER A 61 13.81 -6.71 17.93
N ARG A 62 14.06 -6.35 19.19
CA ARG A 62 15.35 -5.81 19.68
C ARG A 62 16.57 -6.68 19.35
N GLU A 63 16.35 -7.97 19.16
CA GLU A 63 17.42 -8.95 18.90
C GLU A 63 18.02 -8.85 17.49
N ASN A 64 17.31 -8.23 16.54
CA ASN A 64 17.68 -8.15 15.12
C ASN A 64 17.99 -6.75 14.59
N GLU A 65 18.20 -5.77 15.47
CA GLU A 65 18.31 -4.35 15.12
C GLU A 65 19.35 -4.05 14.01
N LYS A 66 20.51 -4.72 14.03
CA LYS A 66 21.55 -4.54 12.99
C LYS A 66 21.16 -5.12 11.61
N LYS A 67 20.49 -6.29 11.58
CA LYS A 67 20.02 -6.90 10.31
C LYS A 67 18.83 -6.14 9.74
N SER A 68 18.00 -5.60 10.60
CA SER A 68 16.86 -4.76 10.25
C SER A 68 17.31 -3.47 9.56
N GLY A 69 18.36 -2.83 10.04
CA GLY A 69 18.89 -1.61 9.43
C GLY A 69 19.30 -1.82 7.96
N ALA A 70 20.00 -2.90 7.64
CA ALA A 70 20.40 -3.21 6.27
C ALA A 70 19.19 -3.46 5.35
N LEU A 71 18.21 -4.24 5.83
CA LEU A 71 16.98 -4.50 5.07
C LEU A 71 16.17 -3.23 4.84
N SER A 72 16.07 -2.35 5.84
CA SER A 72 15.39 -1.06 5.71
C SER A 72 16.03 -0.16 4.65
N VAL A 73 17.36 -0.13 4.57
CA VAL A 73 18.10 0.60 3.52
C VAL A 73 17.82 0.02 2.13
N ILE A 74 17.79 -1.31 2.00
CA ILE A 74 17.44 -1.98 0.74
C ILE A 74 16.01 -1.64 0.32
N CYS A 75 15.05 -1.71 1.25
CA CYS A 75 13.65 -1.34 0.99
C CYS A 75 13.54 0.11 0.55
N ALA A 76 14.21 1.03 1.22
CA ALA A 76 14.25 2.43 0.81
C ALA A 76 14.82 2.60 -0.61
N GLY A 77 15.91 1.89 -0.92
CA GLY A 77 16.52 1.90 -2.25
C GLY A 77 15.58 1.39 -3.35
N ILE A 78 14.87 0.29 -3.10
CA ILE A 78 13.86 -0.25 -4.03
C ILE A 78 12.72 0.76 -4.23
N THR A 79 12.23 1.37 -3.15
CA THR A 79 11.16 2.39 -3.21
C THR A 79 11.59 3.58 -4.06
N VAL A 80 12.78 4.12 -3.82
CA VAL A 80 13.32 5.24 -4.61
C VAL A 80 13.49 4.85 -6.09
N ALA A 81 13.99 3.65 -6.36
CA ALA A 81 14.13 3.16 -7.74
C ALA A 81 12.77 3.07 -8.46
N MET A 82 11.73 2.57 -7.77
CA MET A 82 10.38 2.52 -8.31
C MET A 82 9.79 3.90 -8.55
N MET A 83 10.00 4.85 -7.62
CA MET A 83 9.57 6.24 -7.81
C MET A 83 10.23 6.88 -9.03
N ILE A 84 11.54 6.67 -9.22
CA ILE A 84 12.26 7.17 -10.40
C ILE A 84 11.71 6.54 -11.68
N ALA A 85 11.42 5.24 -11.67
CA ALA A 85 10.86 4.54 -12.82
C ALA A 85 9.47 5.09 -13.20
N VAL A 86 8.60 5.33 -12.22
CA VAL A 86 7.27 5.92 -12.44
C VAL A 86 7.37 7.38 -12.89
N LEU A 87 8.30 8.17 -12.36
CA LEU A 87 8.58 9.52 -12.88
C LEU A 87 9.01 9.49 -14.35
N GLY A 88 9.81 8.50 -14.74
CA GLY A 88 10.21 8.29 -16.13
C GLY A 88 9.03 7.97 -17.07
N ASN A 89 7.87 7.57 -16.52
CA ASN A 89 6.67 7.30 -17.32
C ASN A 89 6.14 8.54 -18.06
N LEU A 90 6.34 9.74 -17.51
CA LEU A 90 5.94 11.00 -18.16
C LEU A 90 6.51 11.17 -19.56
N GLY A 91 7.65 10.52 -19.86
CA GLY A 91 8.26 10.54 -21.19
C GLY A 91 8.15 9.25 -22.00
N SER A 92 7.82 8.12 -21.36
CA SER A 92 7.89 6.80 -22.00
C SER A 92 6.53 6.09 -22.16
N GLY A 93 5.53 6.43 -21.32
CA GLY A 93 4.25 5.72 -21.29
C GLY A 93 4.35 4.23 -20.88
N GLY A 94 5.49 3.82 -20.31
CA GLY A 94 5.79 2.41 -20.03
C GLY A 94 4.95 1.78 -18.92
N PHE A 95 4.50 2.56 -17.96
CA PHE A 95 3.62 2.10 -16.87
C PHE A 95 2.15 2.28 -17.21
N PHE A 96 1.77 3.44 -17.72
CA PHE A 96 0.42 3.75 -18.14
C PHE A 96 0.44 4.84 -19.20
N CYS A 97 -0.53 4.84 -20.09
CA CYS A 97 -0.69 5.81 -21.15
C CYS A 97 -2.17 5.92 -21.55
N PHE A 98 -2.47 6.88 -22.40
CA PHE A 98 -3.76 6.96 -23.08
C PHE A 98 -3.57 6.57 -24.56
N ASP A 99 -4.51 5.81 -25.10
CA ASP A 99 -4.51 5.51 -26.53
C ASP A 99 -5.03 6.69 -27.36
N SER A 100 -5.02 6.56 -28.67
CA SER A 100 -5.51 7.59 -29.60
C SER A 100 -7.00 7.95 -29.43
N ASN A 101 -7.75 7.12 -28.71
CA ASN A 101 -9.17 7.34 -28.40
C ASN A 101 -9.36 7.94 -26.98
N GLY A 102 -8.26 8.23 -26.26
CA GLY A 102 -8.32 8.73 -24.90
C GLY A 102 -8.63 7.66 -23.85
N VAL A 103 -8.50 6.39 -24.19
CA VAL A 103 -8.73 5.29 -23.25
C VAL A 103 -7.46 5.00 -22.45
N PHE A 104 -7.56 4.99 -21.13
CA PHE A 104 -6.46 4.62 -20.24
C PHE A 104 -6.02 3.17 -20.45
N GLN A 105 -4.73 2.98 -20.61
CA GLN A 105 -4.12 1.67 -20.80
C GLN A 105 -2.97 1.45 -19.83
N LYS A 106 -2.93 0.26 -19.21
CA LYS A 106 -1.81 -0.21 -18.40
C LYS A 106 -0.67 -0.66 -19.32
N GLY A 107 0.49 -0.03 -19.20
CA GLY A 107 1.70 -0.45 -19.92
C GLY A 107 2.33 -1.69 -19.29
N THR A 108 3.36 -2.23 -19.94
CA THR A 108 4.08 -3.42 -19.47
C THR A 108 4.78 -3.21 -18.14
N GLY A 109 5.17 -1.97 -17.82
CA GLY A 109 5.77 -1.58 -16.54
C GLY A 109 4.81 -1.67 -15.35
N TYR A 110 3.50 -1.67 -15.59
CA TYR A 110 2.50 -1.74 -14.53
C TYR A 110 2.61 -3.00 -13.68
N VAL A 111 3.06 -4.11 -14.26
CA VAL A 111 3.31 -5.37 -13.55
C VAL A 111 4.32 -5.19 -12.40
N PHE A 112 5.29 -4.28 -12.57
CA PHE A 112 6.28 -4.03 -11.51
C PHE A 112 5.68 -3.33 -10.28
N LEU A 113 4.60 -2.55 -10.43
CA LEU A 113 3.88 -1.97 -9.29
C LEU A 113 3.22 -3.06 -8.44
N TYR A 114 2.58 -4.03 -9.08
CA TYR A 114 2.00 -5.18 -8.37
C TYR A 114 3.07 -6.05 -7.70
N LEU A 115 4.18 -6.34 -8.39
CA LEU A 115 5.29 -7.08 -7.79
C LEU A 115 5.87 -6.35 -6.59
N TYR A 116 6.00 -5.02 -6.69
CA TYR A 116 6.43 -4.18 -5.60
C TYR A 116 5.50 -4.29 -4.39
N ALA A 117 4.18 -4.16 -4.58
CA ALA A 117 3.19 -4.30 -3.53
C ALA A 117 3.25 -5.70 -2.87
N LEU A 118 3.31 -6.77 -3.66
CA LEU A 118 3.42 -8.15 -3.16
C LEU A 118 4.70 -8.37 -2.34
N VAL A 119 5.83 -7.82 -2.77
CA VAL A 119 7.09 -7.89 -1.99
C VAL A 119 6.91 -7.22 -0.63
N TYR A 120 6.26 -6.06 -0.59
CA TYR A 120 6.01 -5.37 0.69
C TYR A 120 5.03 -6.13 1.59
N ILE A 121 4.00 -6.75 1.03
CA ILE A 121 3.10 -7.64 1.79
C ILE A 121 3.92 -8.74 2.48
N VAL A 122 4.79 -9.43 1.74
CA VAL A 122 5.65 -10.49 2.31
C VAL A 122 6.60 -9.95 3.38
N LEU A 123 7.21 -8.79 3.16
CA LEU A 123 8.12 -8.16 4.11
C LEU A 123 7.41 -7.72 5.39
N ILE A 124 6.20 -7.17 5.27
CA ILE A 124 5.34 -6.78 6.39
C ILE A 124 4.97 -8.02 7.21
N MET A 125 4.49 -9.09 6.56
CA MET A 125 4.18 -10.36 7.23
C MET A 125 5.41 -10.91 7.97
N GLN A 126 6.56 -10.96 7.30
CA GLN A 126 7.79 -11.45 7.90
C GLN A 126 8.19 -10.63 9.14
N ARG A 127 8.05 -9.30 9.08
CA ARG A 127 8.37 -8.42 10.18
C ARG A 127 7.41 -8.61 11.36
N MET A 128 6.11 -8.74 11.09
CA MET A 128 5.09 -9.03 12.09
C MET A 128 5.34 -10.38 12.79
N ILE A 129 5.66 -11.44 12.02
CA ILE A 129 5.97 -12.76 12.59
C ILE A 129 7.22 -12.70 13.50
N ARG A 130 8.21 -11.90 13.14
CA ARG A 130 9.42 -11.70 13.98
C ARG A 130 9.14 -10.93 15.26
N SER A 131 8.20 -9.99 15.22
CA SER A 131 7.79 -9.17 16.36
C SER A 131 6.57 -9.74 17.09
N ARG A 132 6.28 -11.05 16.93
CA ARG A 132 5.09 -11.71 17.50
C ARG A 132 4.95 -11.56 19.02
N GLU A 133 6.07 -11.35 19.74
CA GLU A 133 6.06 -11.15 21.19
C GLU A 133 5.45 -9.80 21.59
N ASP A 134 5.45 -8.82 20.67
CA ASP A 134 4.88 -7.49 20.88
C ASP A 134 3.38 -7.42 20.54
N TYR A 135 2.81 -8.50 19.98
CA TYR A 135 1.43 -8.56 19.50
C TYR A 135 0.67 -9.73 20.15
N THR A 136 -0.60 -9.51 20.48
CA THR A 136 -1.48 -10.62 20.87
C THR A 136 -1.72 -11.55 19.68
N PRO A 137 -1.95 -12.87 19.91
CA PRO A 137 -2.24 -13.83 18.84
C PRO A 137 -3.42 -13.40 17.95
N GLU A 138 -4.43 -12.76 18.54
CA GLU A 138 -5.59 -12.24 17.81
C GLU A 138 -5.20 -11.11 16.84
N LYS A 139 -4.38 -10.16 17.29
CA LYS A 139 -3.88 -9.06 16.43
C LYS A 139 -3.03 -9.58 15.29
N MET A 140 -2.24 -10.63 15.55
CA MET A 140 -1.47 -11.32 14.50
C MET A 140 -2.37 -12.00 13.47
N SER A 141 -3.43 -12.69 13.91
CA SER A 141 -4.35 -13.40 13.01
C SER A 141 -5.02 -12.43 12.04
N ILE A 142 -5.58 -11.35 12.54
CA ILE A 142 -6.35 -10.41 11.73
C ILE A 142 -5.43 -9.59 10.79
N ALA A 143 -4.23 -9.24 11.25
CA ALA A 143 -3.28 -8.61 10.34
C ALA A 143 -2.82 -9.59 9.23
N GLY A 144 -2.70 -10.89 9.55
CA GLY A 144 -2.44 -11.94 8.58
C GLY A 144 -3.59 -12.10 7.58
N GLU A 145 -4.83 -12.15 8.05
CA GLU A 145 -6.03 -12.21 7.22
C GLU A 145 -6.13 -11.01 6.26
N PHE A 146 -5.85 -9.80 6.77
CA PHE A 146 -5.79 -8.61 5.93
C PHE A 146 -4.78 -8.73 4.79
N LEU A 147 -3.54 -9.14 5.10
CA LEU A 147 -2.50 -9.28 4.08
C LEU A 147 -2.83 -10.36 3.04
N VAL A 148 -3.54 -11.42 3.46
CA VAL A 148 -4.03 -12.46 2.54
C VAL A 148 -5.12 -11.89 1.64
N ILE A 149 -6.08 -11.16 2.18
CA ILE A 149 -7.16 -10.51 1.41
C ILE A 149 -6.56 -9.57 0.37
N GLU A 150 -5.62 -8.71 0.78
CA GLU A 150 -4.94 -7.78 -0.12
C GLU A 150 -4.17 -8.50 -1.23
N GLY A 151 -3.43 -9.56 -0.88
CA GLY A 151 -2.73 -10.39 -1.87
C GLY A 151 -3.68 -11.04 -2.88
N VAL A 152 -4.86 -11.50 -2.43
CA VAL A 152 -5.91 -12.05 -3.30
C VAL A 152 -6.48 -10.95 -4.20
N CYS A 153 -6.79 -9.76 -3.66
CA CYS A 153 -7.30 -8.63 -4.44
C CYS A 153 -6.32 -8.22 -5.55
N ILE A 154 -5.03 -8.09 -5.24
CA ILE A 154 -3.97 -7.83 -6.22
C ILE A 154 -3.92 -8.94 -7.28
N GLY A 155 -3.98 -10.21 -6.87
CA GLY A 155 -3.95 -11.35 -7.79
C GLY A 155 -5.15 -11.36 -8.75
N VAL A 156 -6.34 -11.08 -8.25
CA VAL A 156 -7.57 -10.99 -9.06
C VAL A 156 -7.50 -9.78 -10.00
N GLU A 157 -7.00 -8.63 -9.53
CA GLU A 157 -6.82 -7.44 -10.37
C GLU A 157 -5.82 -7.68 -11.51
N LEU A 158 -4.70 -8.35 -11.22
CA LEU A 158 -3.74 -8.77 -12.25
C LEU A 158 -4.38 -9.65 -13.32
N TYR A 159 -5.29 -10.57 -12.91
CA TYR A 159 -5.95 -11.50 -13.82
C TYR A 159 -7.07 -10.85 -14.62
N THR A 160 -7.89 -10.01 -13.99
CA THR A 160 -9.10 -9.43 -14.60
C THR A 160 -8.85 -8.09 -15.28
N GLY A 161 -7.78 -7.38 -14.91
CA GLY A 161 -7.50 -6.03 -15.38
C GLY A 161 -8.38 -4.94 -14.78
N TYR A 162 -9.27 -5.27 -13.82
CA TYR A 162 -10.08 -4.28 -13.10
C TYR A 162 -9.21 -3.41 -12.18
N ILE A 163 -9.40 -2.09 -12.22
CA ILE A 163 -8.48 -1.09 -11.65
C ILE A 163 -8.67 -0.89 -10.14
N PHE A 164 -9.74 -1.40 -9.51
CA PHE A 164 -10.16 -0.94 -8.18
C PHE A 164 -10.21 -2.02 -7.09
N LEU A 165 -9.77 -3.25 -7.36
CA LEU A 165 -9.98 -4.33 -6.40
C LEU A 165 -8.93 -4.30 -5.27
N SER A 166 -7.68 -3.95 -5.58
CA SER A 166 -6.61 -3.80 -4.60
C SER A 166 -6.87 -2.63 -3.65
N ASP A 167 -7.38 -1.52 -4.18
CA ASP A 167 -7.69 -0.33 -3.39
C ASP A 167 -8.85 -0.58 -2.42
N PHE A 168 -9.85 -1.33 -2.86
CA PHE A 168 -10.95 -1.77 -1.99
C PHE A 168 -10.46 -2.75 -0.90
N GLY A 169 -9.57 -3.69 -1.24
CA GLY A 169 -8.94 -4.61 -0.29
C GLY A 169 -8.16 -3.86 0.78
N LEU A 170 -7.33 -2.90 0.36
CA LEU A 170 -6.57 -2.04 1.27
C LEU A 170 -7.49 -1.25 2.21
N ALA A 171 -8.54 -0.60 1.66
CA ALA A 171 -9.50 0.18 2.46
C ALA A 171 -10.19 -0.68 3.52
N LEU A 172 -10.71 -1.86 3.13
CA LEU A 172 -11.31 -2.80 4.07
C LEU A 172 -10.33 -3.24 5.15
N GLY A 173 -9.12 -3.62 4.78
CA GLY A 173 -8.12 -4.09 5.71
C GLY A 173 -7.72 -3.03 6.73
N LEU A 174 -7.67 -1.80 6.33
CA LEU A 174 -7.35 -0.69 7.21
C LEU A 174 -8.50 -0.38 8.19
N ILE A 175 -9.76 -0.53 7.75
CA ILE A 175 -10.93 -0.46 8.63
C ILE A 175 -10.87 -1.61 9.66
N PHE A 176 -10.53 -2.84 9.24
CA PHE A 176 -10.39 -3.96 10.14
C PHE A 176 -9.25 -3.74 11.15
N LEU A 177 -8.08 -3.30 10.71
CA LEU A 177 -6.98 -2.92 11.60
C LEU A 177 -7.40 -1.84 12.60
N TYR A 178 -8.17 -0.84 12.16
CA TYR A 178 -8.72 0.19 13.04
C TYR A 178 -9.64 -0.38 14.12
N LEU A 179 -10.63 -1.16 13.72
CA LEU A 179 -11.60 -1.74 14.64
C LEU A 179 -10.93 -2.62 15.70
N MET A 180 -9.89 -3.36 15.30
CA MET A 180 -9.14 -4.21 16.22
C MET A 180 -8.29 -3.47 17.23
N MET A 181 -7.58 -2.42 16.77
CA MET A 181 -6.71 -1.65 17.66
C MET A 181 -7.51 -0.83 18.66
N ASN A 182 -8.77 -0.53 18.36
CA ASN A 182 -9.68 0.23 19.22
C ASN A 182 -10.73 -0.65 19.95
N ASN A 183 -10.58 -1.97 19.92
CA ASN A 183 -11.52 -2.84 20.63
C ASN A 183 -11.39 -2.63 22.16
N PRO A 184 -12.42 -2.10 22.83
CA PRO A 184 -12.36 -1.81 24.28
C PRO A 184 -12.23 -3.06 25.16
N GLY A 185 -12.38 -4.27 24.61
CA GLY A 185 -12.18 -5.53 25.32
C GLY A 185 -10.78 -5.68 25.93
N ASP A 186 -9.74 -5.17 25.29
CA ASP A 186 -8.36 -5.22 25.77
C ASP A 186 -8.12 -4.32 27.03
N TYR A 187 -9.02 -3.35 27.29
CA TYR A 187 -8.92 -2.46 28.46
C TYR A 187 -9.60 -3.04 29.71
N ILE A 188 -10.54 -3.96 29.56
CA ILE A 188 -11.31 -4.51 30.68
C ILE A 188 -10.47 -5.54 31.43
N ASP A 189 -9.68 -6.36 30.75
CA ASP A 189 -8.83 -7.38 31.39
C ASP A 189 -7.67 -6.80 32.22
N SER A 190 -7.11 -5.65 31.79
CA SER A 190 -6.00 -5.02 32.53
C SER A 190 -6.44 -4.25 33.78
N THR A 191 -7.71 -3.87 33.87
CA THR A 191 -8.25 -3.09 35.01
C THR A 191 -9.07 -3.91 35.99
N THR A 192 -9.60 -5.06 35.60
CA THR A 192 -10.46 -5.89 36.47
C THR A 192 -9.73 -7.02 37.17
N GLY A 193 -8.48 -7.33 36.82
CA GLY A 193 -7.63 -8.29 37.54
C GLY A 193 -8.23 -9.69 37.63
N ALA A 194 -9.10 -10.09 36.73
CA ALA A 194 -9.73 -11.41 36.65
C ALA A 194 -9.12 -12.26 35.55
#